data_8bb8f2d517d891b7bf6a4b941ef9d87b
#
_entry.id   8bb8f2d517d891b7bf6a4b941ef9d87b
#
_cell.length_a   1.000
_cell.length_b   1.000
_cell.length_c   1.000
_cell.angle_alpha   90.00
_cell.angle_beta   90.00
_cell.angle_gamma   90.00
#
_symmetry.space_group_name_H-M   'P 1'
#
loop_
_entity.id
_entity.type
_entity.pdbx_description
1 polymer ?
#
loop_
_entity_poly.entity_id
_entity_poly.type
_entity_poly.pdbx_seq_one_letter_code
_entity_poly.pdbx_strand_id
1 'polypeptide(L)'
;PANADFQNLSTTFSILSDTDADLNETVSMEIHIVPHSNLNFGVEGVSAFTVDEMVRTSVAVNITNNASYVDNVVFSLHTNSGWGWGWNMPSISGNEAYISMEPDALAIVSIWIDVPAVVDGAPLANTGPRFQIDAVSSLDKAVSTWSFDLQMNEKKNATIDDIEASLSVAPNSDGRVSALVRNVGNTPNTLNITLQ
;
A
#
# COMPACT_ATOMS: atom_id res chain seq x y z
N PRO A 1 -6.53 32.07 3.78
CA PRO A 1 -6.76 32.04 5.20
C PRO A 1 -7.19 30.62 5.59
N ALA A 2 -6.46 30.01 6.52
CA ALA A 2 -6.55 28.60 6.89
C ALA A 2 -7.83 28.20 7.64
N ASN A 3 -8.84 29.03 7.74
CA ASN A 3 -10.10 28.76 8.49
C ASN A 3 -11.27 29.49 7.84
N ALA A 4 -11.48 29.33 6.54
CA ALA A 4 -12.74 29.76 5.95
C ALA A 4 -13.78 28.69 6.24
N ASP A 5 -14.53 28.84 7.34
CA ASP A 5 -15.78 28.12 7.51
C ASP A 5 -16.63 28.26 6.25
N PHE A 6 -17.55 27.30 6.02
CA PHE A 6 -18.60 27.41 5.01
C PHE A 6 -19.30 28.76 5.14
N GLN A 7 -18.73 29.80 4.57
CA GLN A 7 -19.30 31.12 4.60
C GLN A 7 -19.71 31.51 3.20
N ASN A 8 -20.99 31.72 3.04
CA ASN A 8 -21.48 32.52 1.95
C ASN A 8 -20.96 33.95 2.18
N LEU A 9 -20.02 34.40 1.37
CA LEU A 9 -19.60 35.79 1.37
C LEU A 9 -20.57 36.56 0.49
N SER A 10 -21.37 37.47 1.10
CA SER A 10 -22.18 38.39 0.35
C SER A 10 -21.39 39.70 0.15
N THR A 11 -21.27 40.14 -1.08
CA THR A 11 -20.74 41.48 -1.40
C THR A 11 -21.74 42.25 -2.22
N THR A 12 -21.81 43.57 -1.96
CA THR A 12 -22.73 44.46 -2.63
C THR A 12 -21.97 45.53 -3.38
N PHE A 13 -22.27 45.70 -4.65
CA PHE A 13 -21.79 46.80 -5.46
C PHE A 13 -22.88 47.84 -5.58
N SER A 14 -22.58 49.09 -5.24
CA SER A 14 -23.50 50.20 -5.40
C SER A 14 -22.95 51.21 -6.42
N ILE A 15 -23.78 51.64 -7.34
CA ILE A 15 -23.48 52.71 -8.27
C ILE A 15 -24.35 53.91 -7.84
N LEU A 16 -23.72 55.01 -7.54
CA LEU A 16 -24.34 56.28 -7.19
C LEU A 16 -24.03 57.30 -8.26
N SER A 17 -25.02 58.07 -8.70
CA SER A 17 -24.80 59.19 -9.60
C SER A 17 -24.51 60.44 -8.81
N ASP A 18 -23.44 61.17 -9.16
CA ASP A 18 -23.09 62.44 -8.54
C ASP A 18 -24.03 63.59 -8.97
N THR A 19 -24.79 63.39 -10.04
CA THR A 19 -25.65 64.43 -10.64
C THR A 19 -27.13 64.19 -10.46
N ASP A 20 -27.52 62.93 -10.10
CA ASP A 20 -28.90 62.52 -9.92
C ASP A 20 -29.00 61.56 -8.72
N ALA A 21 -29.49 62.08 -7.59
CA ALA A 21 -29.55 61.32 -6.35
C ALA A 21 -30.58 60.18 -6.37
N ASP A 22 -31.48 60.16 -7.34
CA ASP A 22 -32.48 59.10 -7.53
C ASP A 22 -31.90 57.93 -8.34
N LEU A 23 -30.72 58.07 -8.92
CA LEU A 23 -30.03 57.07 -9.71
C LEU A 23 -29.06 56.26 -8.83
N ASN A 24 -29.62 55.31 -8.12
CA ASN A 24 -28.91 54.38 -7.24
C ASN A 24 -29.23 52.92 -7.64
N GLU A 25 -28.25 52.18 -8.13
CA GLU A 25 -28.37 50.74 -8.39
C GLU A 25 -27.44 49.98 -7.47
N THR A 26 -27.97 48.88 -6.97
CA THR A 26 -27.26 47.96 -6.08
C THR A 26 -27.35 46.55 -6.61
N VAL A 27 -26.22 45.89 -6.78
CA VAL A 27 -26.14 44.44 -7.16
C VAL A 27 -25.46 43.70 -6.02
N SER A 28 -26.13 42.68 -5.51
CA SER A 28 -25.56 41.76 -4.54
C SER A 28 -25.07 40.49 -5.23
N MET A 29 -23.86 40.09 -4.87
CA MET A 29 -23.24 38.84 -5.33
C MET A 29 -22.96 37.95 -4.13
N GLU A 30 -23.28 36.68 -4.23
CA GLU A 30 -23.00 35.68 -3.21
C GLU A 30 -21.87 34.76 -3.71
N ILE A 31 -20.82 34.62 -2.89
CA ILE A 31 -19.68 33.76 -3.16
C ILE A 31 -19.79 32.54 -2.23
N HIS A 32 -19.95 31.38 -2.82
CA HIS A 32 -19.96 30.11 -2.08
C HIS A 32 -18.56 29.53 -2.00
N ILE A 33 -18.04 29.33 -0.78
CA ILE A 33 -16.80 28.63 -0.56
C ILE A 33 -17.14 27.13 -0.39
N VAL A 34 -16.67 26.31 -1.31
CA VAL A 34 -16.82 24.85 -1.23
C VAL A 34 -15.65 24.22 -0.49
N PRO A 35 -15.89 23.21 0.38
CA PRO A 35 -14.82 22.46 1.01
C PRO A 35 -13.93 21.79 -0.02
N HIS A 36 -12.65 21.79 0.25
CA HIS A 36 -11.65 21.10 -0.55
C HIS A 36 -10.80 20.22 0.34
N SER A 37 -10.52 19.01 -0.11
CA SER A 37 -9.69 18.06 0.62
C SER A 37 -8.21 18.42 0.47
N ASN A 38 -7.43 18.02 1.48
CA ASN A 38 -5.97 18.09 1.44
C ASN A 38 -5.40 16.92 2.26
N LEU A 39 -5.57 15.72 1.71
CA LEU A 39 -5.06 14.48 2.31
C LEU A 39 -3.64 14.22 1.82
N ASN A 40 -2.72 13.98 2.75
CA ASN A 40 -1.32 13.72 2.42
C ASN A 40 -0.80 12.50 3.18
N PHE A 41 -0.27 11.51 2.43
CA PHE A 41 0.50 10.42 3.01
C PHE A 41 1.88 10.92 3.45
N GLY A 42 2.31 10.53 4.66
CA GLY A 42 3.56 10.99 5.26
C GLY A 42 4.84 10.43 4.62
N VAL A 43 4.72 9.72 3.49
CA VAL A 43 5.83 9.14 2.73
C VAL A 43 5.64 9.47 1.26
N GLU A 44 6.67 10.06 0.65
CA GLU A 44 6.69 10.32 -0.78
C GLU A 44 7.26 9.12 -1.55
N GLY A 45 6.69 8.86 -2.73
CA GLY A 45 7.16 7.83 -3.65
C GLY A 45 6.74 6.41 -3.25
N VAL A 46 7.50 5.42 -3.75
CA VAL A 46 7.26 4.00 -3.51
C VAL A 46 8.18 3.51 -2.40
N SER A 47 7.60 2.97 -1.33
CA SER A 47 8.35 2.30 -0.26
C SER A 47 8.62 0.85 -0.63
N ALA A 48 9.74 0.28 -0.17
CA ALA A 48 10.05 -1.13 -0.33
C ALA A 48 10.33 -1.78 1.03
N PHE A 49 9.73 -2.95 1.24
CA PHE A 49 9.89 -3.73 2.48
C PHE A 49 10.33 -5.15 2.13
N THR A 50 11.30 -5.67 2.86
CA THR A 50 11.70 -7.07 2.75
C THR A 50 10.90 -7.94 3.71
N VAL A 51 10.50 -9.13 3.25
CA VAL A 51 9.63 -10.05 4.00
C VAL A 51 10.13 -11.49 3.92
N ASP A 52 9.89 -12.26 4.97
CA ASP A 52 10.15 -13.68 5.01
C ASP A 52 8.92 -14.47 4.58
N GLU A 53 9.14 -15.68 4.04
CA GLU A 53 8.07 -16.60 3.68
C GLU A 53 7.23 -17.03 4.89
N MET A 54 5.95 -17.32 4.67
CA MET A 54 5.01 -17.84 5.67
C MET A 54 4.82 -16.93 6.90
N VAL A 55 5.16 -15.64 6.77
CA VAL A 55 4.98 -14.64 7.84
C VAL A 55 3.86 -13.69 7.47
N ARG A 56 2.95 -13.44 8.41
CA ARG A 56 2.02 -12.31 8.29
C ARG A 56 2.75 -11.02 8.63
N THR A 57 2.89 -10.16 7.64
CA THR A 57 3.55 -8.86 7.77
C THR A 57 2.51 -7.75 7.87
N SER A 58 2.76 -6.76 8.73
CA SER A 58 1.96 -5.53 8.81
C SER A 58 2.72 -4.37 8.21
N VAL A 59 2.04 -3.62 7.36
CA VAL A 59 2.56 -2.39 6.75
C VAL A 59 1.67 -1.23 7.17
N ALA A 60 2.26 -0.14 7.60
CA ALA A 60 1.54 1.03 8.07
C ALA A 60 2.14 2.32 7.51
N VAL A 61 1.28 3.30 7.27
CA VAL A 61 1.67 4.63 6.81
C VAL A 61 0.82 5.69 7.52
N ASN A 62 1.42 6.84 7.76
CA ASN A 62 0.71 8.00 8.28
C ASN A 62 -0.02 8.72 7.15
N ILE A 63 -1.22 9.24 7.43
CA ILE A 63 -1.96 10.16 6.59
C ILE A 63 -2.39 11.36 7.42
N THR A 64 -2.30 12.55 6.85
CA THR A 64 -2.72 13.80 7.52
C THR A 64 -3.82 14.46 6.72
N ASN A 65 -4.84 14.98 7.42
CA ASN A 65 -5.83 15.89 6.84
C ASN A 65 -5.35 17.32 7.04
N ASN A 66 -4.79 17.93 6.00
CA ASN A 66 -4.35 19.34 6.01
C ASN A 66 -5.45 20.30 5.56
N ALA A 67 -6.69 19.83 5.36
CA ALA A 67 -7.86 20.67 5.10
C ALA A 67 -8.39 21.31 6.37
N SER A 68 -9.16 22.40 6.22
CA SER A 68 -9.82 23.09 7.35
C SER A 68 -11.15 22.44 7.75
N TYR A 69 -11.49 21.29 7.19
CA TYR A 69 -12.77 20.59 7.40
C TYR A 69 -12.56 19.15 7.84
N VAL A 70 -13.52 18.63 8.58
CA VAL A 70 -13.60 17.19 8.86
C VAL A 70 -13.78 16.44 7.54
N ASP A 71 -12.94 15.46 7.28
CA ASP A 71 -13.03 14.61 6.10
C ASP A 71 -13.30 13.15 6.49
N ASN A 72 -14.35 12.57 5.90
CA ASN A 72 -14.61 11.15 6.01
C ASN A 72 -13.92 10.44 4.85
N VAL A 73 -12.80 9.80 5.14
CA VAL A 73 -11.91 9.21 4.14
C VAL A 73 -12.24 7.74 3.98
N VAL A 74 -12.34 7.32 2.72
CA VAL A 74 -12.48 5.91 2.32
C VAL A 74 -11.15 5.42 1.75
N PHE A 75 -10.65 4.31 2.27
CA PHE A 75 -9.44 3.67 1.78
C PHE A 75 -9.78 2.42 0.98
N SER A 76 -9.16 2.29 -0.20
CA SER A 76 -9.18 1.08 -1.00
C SER A 76 -7.76 0.60 -1.28
N LEU A 77 -7.58 -0.73 -1.36
CA LEU A 77 -6.31 -1.36 -1.68
C LEU A 77 -6.37 -1.98 -3.07
N HIS A 78 -5.37 -1.69 -3.89
CA HIS A 78 -5.18 -2.24 -5.22
C HIS A 78 -3.90 -3.07 -5.27
N THR A 79 -4.02 -4.30 -5.75
CA THR A 79 -2.90 -5.18 -6.03
C THR A 79 -3.30 -6.19 -7.12
N ASN A 80 -2.33 -6.63 -7.90
CA ASN A 80 -2.48 -7.74 -8.86
C ASN A 80 -1.97 -9.07 -8.28
N SER A 81 -1.66 -9.09 -7.00
CA SER A 81 -1.13 -10.26 -6.30
C SER A 81 -2.26 -11.17 -5.81
N GLY A 82 -2.01 -12.48 -5.81
CA GLY A 82 -2.83 -13.47 -5.12
C GLY A 82 -2.50 -13.64 -3.63
N TRP A 83 -1.61 -12.81 -3.06
CA TRP A 83 -1.28 -12.88 -1.63
C TRP A 83 -2.50 -12.45 -0.80
N GLY A 84 -2.76 -13.16 0.30
CA GLY A 84 -3.81 -12.77 1.23
C GLY A 84 -3.50 -11.43 1.89
N TRP A 85 -4.50 -10.58 2.06
CA TRP A 85 -4.34 -9.29 2.73
C TRP A 85 -5.64 -8.85 3.42
N GLY A 86 -5.56 -7.89 4.31
CA GLY A 86 -6.72 -7.24 4.92
C GLY A 86 -6.33 -5.98 5.68
N TRP A 87 -7.34 -5.19 6.03
CA TRP A 87 -7.18 -3.98 6.81
C TRP A 87 -6.93 -4.30 8.29
N ASN A 88 -6.04 -3.53 8.90
CA ASN A 88 -5.87 -3.46 10.34
C ASN A 88 -6.31 -2.06 10.83
N MET A 89 -7.57 -1.75 10.57
CA MET A 89 -8.21 -0.46 10.81
C MET A 89 -9.46 -0.64 11.70
N PRO A 90 -9.87 0.39 12.46
CA PRO A 90 -11.01 0.29 13.37
C PRO A 90 -12.38 0.16 12.69
N SER A 91 -12.51 0.66 11.46
CA SER A 91 -13.77 0.62 10.70
C SER A 91 -13.53 0.04 9.31
N ILE A 92 -14.14 -1.10 9.03
CA ILE A 92 -13.97 -1.86 7.78
C ILE A 92 -15.34 -2.30 7.27
N SER A 93 -15.56 -2.20 5.95
CA SER A 93 -16.73 -2.74 5.28
C SER A 93 -16.30 -3.34 3.93
N GLY A 94 -16.42 -4.66 3.79
CA GLY A 94 -15.92 -5.37 2.62
C GLY A 94 -14.40 -5.19 2.46
N ASN A 95 -13.98 -4.69 1.30
CA ASN A 95 -12.57 -4.45 0.97
C ASN A 95 -12.12 -3.00 1.23
N GLU A 96 -12.93 -2.20 1.90
CA GLU A 96 -12.66 -0.79 2.19
C GLU A 96 -12.51 -0.55 3.69
N ALA A 97 -11.69 0.42 4.05
CA ALA A 97 -11.57 0.94 5.40
C ALA A 97 -11.99 2.41 5.45
N TYR A 98 -12.41 2.86 6.61
CA TYR A 98 -13.01 4.19 6.80
C TYR A 98 -12.43 4.87 8.02
N ILE A 99 -12.23 6.18 7.92
CA ILE A 99 -11.87 7.01 9.07
C ILE A 99 -12.45 8.42 8.89
N SER A 100 -12.88 9.02 9.99
CA SER A 100 -13.19 10.45 10.05
C SER A 100 -11.98 11.19 10.61
N MET A 101 -11.50 12.19 9.89
CA MET A 101 -10.30 12.95 10.22
C MET A 101 -10.65 14.42 10.44
N GLU A 102 -10.44 14.90 11.66
CA GLU A 102 -10.52 16.33 11.98
C GLU A 102 -9.45 17.13 11.22
N PRO A 103 -9.61 18.47 11.08
CA PRO A 103 -8.54 19.32 10.58
C PRO A 103 -7.22 19.09 11.33
N ASP A 104 -6.11 19.05 10.58
CA ASP A 104 -4.75 18.79 11.07
C ASP A 104 -4.56 17.44 11.78
N ALA A 105 -5.57 16.55 11.75
CA ALA A 105 -5.45 15.23 12.33
C ALA A 105 -4.49 14.33 11.54
N LEU A 106 -3.71 13.56 12.29
CA LEU A 106 -2.86 12.49 11.77
C LEU A 106 -3.49 11.15 12.12
N ALA A 107 -3.61 10.26 11.14
CA ALA A 107 -4.06 8.90 11.32
C ALA A 107 -3.04 7.89 10.79
N ILE A 108 -3.12 6.65 11.28
CA ILE A 108 -2.31 5.52 10.80
C ILE A 108 -3.20 4.61 9.98
N VAL A 109 -2.85 4.44 8.71
CA VAL A 109 -3.46 3.45 7.82
C VAL A 109 -2.60 2.21 7.85
N SER A 110 -3.19 1.07 8.20
CA SER A 110 -2.45 -0.20 8.37
C SER A 110 -3.18 -1.37 7.73
N ILE A 111 -2.39 -2.24 7.11
CA ILE A 111 -2.84 -3.50 6.51
C ILE A 111 -1.96 -4.65 7.00
N TRP A 112 -2.49 -5.85 6.97
CA TRP A 112 -1.71 -7.07 7.08
C TRP A 112 -1.68 -7.80 5.74
N ILE A 113 -0.59 -8.53 5.49
CA ILE A 113 -0.36 -9.29 4.26
C ILE A 113 0.20 -10.65 4.65
N ASP A 114 -0.39 -11.74 4.14
CA ASP A 114 0.12 -13.10 4.31
C ASP A 114 1.11 -13.41 3.19
N VAL A 115 2.37 -13.55 3.57
CA VAL A 115 3.45 -13.89 2.64
C VAL A 115 3.42 -15.39 2.36
N PRO A 116 3.34 -15.84 1.09
CA PRO A 116 3.29 -17.25 0.76
C PRO A 116 4.60 -17.97 1.06
N ALA A 117 4.54 -19.31 1.13
CA ALA A 117 5.72 -20.15 1.17
C ALA A 117 6.50 -20.07 -0.14
N VAL A 118 7.80 -20.26 -0.06
CA VAL A 118 8.64 -20.53 -1.25
C VAL A 118 8.46 -22.00 -1.67
N VAL A 119 7.88 -22.20 -2.84
CA VAL A 119 7.67 -23.53 -3.43
C VAL A 119 8.30 -23.55 -4.82
N ASP A 120 9.14 -24.52 -5.09
CA ASP A 120 9.85 -24.70 -6.37
C ASP A 120 10.55 -23.41 -6.86
N GLY A 121 11.15 -22.67 -5.93
CA GLY A 121 11.89 -21.45 -6.23
C GLY A 121 11.05 -20.17 -6.36
N ALA A 122 9.76 -20.23 -6.19
CA ALA A 122 8.88 -19.06 -6.30
C ALA A 122 8.14 -18.77 -4.95
N PRO A 123 7.93 -17.49 -4.59
CA PRO A 123 8.41 -16.27 -5.24
C PRO A 123 9.94 -16.11 -5.18
N LEU A 124 10.53 -15.52 -6.22
CA LEU A 124 11.98 -15.29 -6.29
C LEU A 124 12.45 -14.28 -5.23
N ALA A 125 13.68 -14.42 -4.78
CA ALA A 125 14.33 -13.46 -3.90
C ALA A 125 14.39 -12.07 -4.54
N ASN A 126 14.28 -11.01 -3.73
CA ASN A 126 14.28 -9.61 -4.12
C ASN A 126 13.16 -9.23 -5.12
N THR A 127 12.13 -10.07 -5.24
CA THR A 127 10.93 -9.79 -6.04
C THR A 127 9.68 -9.96 -5.19
N GLY A 128 8.59 -9.33 -5.62
CA GLY A 128 7.28 -9.46 -4.97
C GLY A 128 6.26 -8.48 -5.53
N PRO A 129 5.07 -8.48 -4.97
CA PRO A 129 3.98 -7.67 -5.47
C PRO A 129 4.08 -6.20 -5.04
N ARG A 130 3.48 -5.34 -5.87
CA ARG A 130 3.17 -3.96 -5.52
C ARG A 130 1.76 -3.88 -4.96
N PHE A 131 1.62 -3.05 -3.94
CA PHE A 131 0.36 -2.65 -3.33
C PHE A 131 0.21 -1.13 -3.46
N GLN A 132 -1.03 -0.68 -3.67
CA GLN A 132 -1.38 0.73 -3.73
C GLN A 132 -2.58 0.97 -2.82
N ILE A 133 -2.47 1.96 -1.96
CA ILE A 133 -3.57 2.43 -1.11
C ILE A 133 -4.03 3.78 -1.65
N ASP A 134 -5.31 3.88 -1.98
CA ASP A 134 -5.97 5.10 -2.35
C ASP A 134 -6.83 5.60 -1.19
N ALA A 135 -6.67 6.87 -0.84
CA ALA A 135 -7.48 7.59 0.13
C ALA A 135 -8.39 8.55 -0.62
N VAL A 136 -9.69 8.30 -0.59
CA VAL A 136 -10.72 9.09 -1.27
C VAL A 136 -11.43 9.99 -0.28
N SER A 137 -11.36 11.29 -0.50
CA SER A 137 -12.05 12.31 0.30
C SER A 137 -13.57 12.27 0.10
N SER A 138 -14.32 12.48 1.17
CA SER A 138 -15.76 12.71 1.08
C SER A 138 -16.13 14.13 0.64
N LEU A 139 -15.22 15.10 0.81
CA LEU A 139 -15.46 16.52 0.54
C LEU A 139 -15.59 16.81 -0.96
N ASP A 140 -14.66 16.35 -1.75
CA ASP A 140 -14.54 16.68 -3.19
C ASP A 140 -14.20 15.48 -4.08
N LYS A 141 -14.12 14.26 -3.51
CA LYS A 141 -13.75 13.02 -4.19
C LYS A 141 -12.32 12.99 -4.72
N ALA A 142 -11.47 13.93 -4.28
CA ALA A 142 -10.05 13.86 -4.59
C ALA A 142 -9.41 12.60 -3.99
N VAL A 143 -8.41 12.09 -4.69
CA VAL A 143 -7.72 10.83 -4.33
C VAL A 143 -6.26 11.15 -4.00
N SER A 144 -5.82 10.76 -2.82
CA SER A 144 -4.41 10.70 -2.46
C SER A 144 -3.96 9.24 -2.49
N THR A 145 -2.78 8.98 -3.07
CA THR A 145 -2.31 7.61 -3.33
C THR A 145 -0.94 7.38 -2.70
N TRP A 146 -0.75 6.20 -2.09
CA TRP A 146 0.54 5.70 -1.66
C TRP A 146 0.76 4.27 -2.15
N SER A 147 1.99 3.97 -2.60
CA SER A 147 2.36 2.64 -3.11
C SER A 147 3.58 2.09 -2.38
N PHE A 148 3.63 0.77 -2.27
CA PHE A 148 4.80 0.07 -1.74
C PHE A 148 4.99 -1.30 -2.41
N ASP A 149 6.24 -1.76 -2.43
CA ASP A 149 6.64 -3.06 -2.93
C ASP A 149 7.03 -3.97 -1.75
N LEU A 150 6.58 -5.21 -1.76
CA LEU A 150 7.14 -6.26 -0.91
C LEU A 150 8.19 -7.04 -1.70
N GLN A 151 9.32 -7.33 -1.06
CA GLN A 151 10.42 -8.08 -1.65
C GLN A 151 10.75 -9.28 -0.78
N MET A 152 10.73 -10.48 -1.37
CA MET A 152 11.08 -11.70 -0.65
C MET A 152 12.55 -11.71 -0.23
N ASN A 153 12.82 -12.06 1.01
CA ASN A 153 14.18 -12.37 1.46
C ASN A 153 14.75 -13.60 0.75
N GLU A 154 16.08 -13.67 0.66
CA GLU A 154 16.76 -14.84 0.12
C GLU A 154 16.57 -16.06 1.01
N LYS A 155 16.15 -17.16 0.39
CA LYS A 155 16.12 -18.48 1.01
C LYS A 155 17.01 -19.42 0.23
N LYS A 156 18.12 -19.87 0.83
CA LYS A 156 19.00 -20.91 0.31
C LYS A 156 18.60 -22.24 0.92
N ASN A 157 18.15 -23.16 0.10
CA ASN A 157 17.76 -24.49 0.54
C ASN A 157 17.97 -25.50 -0.57
N ALA A 158 18.31 -26.74 -0.21
CA ALA A 158 18.51 -27.82 -1.16
C ALA A 158 18.00 -29.14 -0.57
N THR A 159 17.50 -30.01 -1.41
CA THR A 159 17.13 -31.38 -1.06
C THR A 159 17.89 -32.38 -1.91
N ILE A 160 18.12 -33.57 -1.36
CA ILE A 160 18.62 -34.74 -2.10
C ILE A 160 17.48 -35.73 -2.17
N ASP A 161 17.03 -36.00 -3.38
CA ASP A 161 15.94 -36.94 -3.67
C ASP A 161 16.49 -38.18 -4.40
N ASP A 162 15.75 -39.26 -4.39
CA ASP A 162 16.01 -40.48 -5.16
C ASP A 162 17.43 -41.06 -5.01
N ILE A 163 17.92 -41.10 -3.77
CA ILE A 163 19.19 -41.75 -3.47
C ILE A 163 18.97 -43.25 -3.22
N GLU A 164 19.78 -44.12 -3.84
CA GLU A 164 19.82 -45.54 -3.48
C GLU A 164 20.36 -45.71 -2.05
N ALA A 165 19.56 -46.32 -1.18
CA ALA A 165 19.94 -46.55 0.21
C ALA A 165 21.03 -47.64 0.38
N SER A 166 21.21 -48.53 -0.59
CA SER A 166 22.24 -49.55 -0.58
C SER A 166 22.61 -49.96 -1.99
N LEU A 167 23.90 -50.24 -2.20
CA LEU A 167 24.43 -50.75 -3.47
C LEU A 167 25.22 -52.03 -3.21
N SER A 168 24.86 -53.11 -3.92
CA SER A 168 25.62 -54.34 -3.90
C SER A 168 26.53 -54.41 -5.12
N VAL A 169 27.84 -54.54 -4.91
CA VAL A 169 28.86 -54.58 -5.96
C VAL A 169 29.65 -55.88 -5.84
N ALA A 170 29.94 -56.56 -6.99
CA ALA A 170 30.78 -57.72 -6.99
C ALA A 170 32.25 -57.32 -6.72
N PRO A 171 33.10 -58.22 -6.16
CA PRO A 171 34.50 -57.94 -5.97
C PRO A 171 35.17 -57.54 -7.31
N ASN A 172 35.98 -56.51 -7.30
CA ASN A 172 36.72 -55.97 -8.47
C ASN A 172 35.79 -55.41 -9.58
N SER A 173 34.57 -54.98 -9.26
CA SER A 173 33.69 -54.27 -10.20
C SER A 173 33.36 -52.86 -9.69
N ASP A 174 33.03 -51.97 -10.62
CA ASP A 174 32.60 -50.61 -10.31
C ASP A 174 31.13 -50.58 -9.94
N GLY A 175 30.80 -49.79 -8.93
CA GLY A 175 29.42 -49.46 -8.58
C GLY A 175 29.08 -47.99 -8.91
N ARG A 176 27.86 -47.74 -9.33
CA ARG A 176 27.39 -46.40 -9.60
C ARG A 176 26.21 -46.06 -8.66
N VAL A 177 26.31 -44.95 -7.95
CA VAL A 177 25.23 -44.37 -7.18
C VAL A 177 24.81 -43.06 -7.83
N SER A 178 23.53 -42.83 -7.96
CA SER A 178 22.98 -41.56 -8.43
C SER A 178 22.05 -40.96 -7.39
N ALA A 179 22.05 -39.66 -7.32
CA ALA A 179 21.14 -38.89 -6.49
C ALA A 179 20.66 -37.67 -7.26
N LEU A 180 19.40 -37.29 -7.07
CA LEU A 180 18.83 -36.05 -7.58
C LEU A 180 18.98 -34.96 -6.53
N VAL A 181 19.72 -33.89 -6.88
CA VAL A 181 19.87 -32.72 -6.01
C VAL A 181 19.04 -31.59 -6.58
N ARG A 182 18.16 -31.03 -5.77
CA ARG A 182 17.32 -29.89 -6.13
C ARG A 182 17.66 -28.67 -5.28
N ASN A 183 17.69 -27.50 -5.93
CA ASN A 183 17.60 -26.22 -5.23
C ASN A 183 16.11 -25.92 -4.98
N VAL A 184 15.67 -25.96 -3.74
CA VAL A 184 14.28 -25.63 -3.33
C VAL A 184 14.18 -24.27 -2.66
N GLY A 185 15.27 -23.49 -2.64
CA GLY A 185 15.30 -22.09 -2.26
C GLY A 185 14.85 -21.18 -3.39
N ASN A 186 14.71 -19.89 -3.13
CA ASN A 186 14.27 -18.87 -4.08
C ASN A 186 15.41 -18.03 -4.69
N THR A 187 16.64 -18.46 -4.49
CA THR A 187 17.86 -17.80 -5.01
C THR A 187 18.81 -18.85 -5.58
N PRO A 188 19.65 -18.51 -6.57
CA PRO A 188 20.72 -19.39 -7.04
C PRO A 188 21.61 -19.85 -5.89
N ASN A 189 21.96 -21.12 -5.87
CA ASN A 189 22.79 -21.70 -4.83
C ASN A 189 23.88 -22.59 -5.44
N THR A 190 25.11 -22.51 -4.93
CA THR A 190 26.22 -23.41 -5.27
C THR A 190 26.30 -24.47 -4.18
N LEU A 191 26.17 -25.75 -4.59
CA LEU A 191 26.15 -26.86 -3.66
C LEU A 191 27.46 -27.66 -3.81
N ASN A 192 28.13 -27.98 -2.70
CA ASN A 192 29.23 -28.91 -2.63
C ASN A 192 28.70 -30.26 -2.17
N ILE A 193 28.91 -31.29 -3.02
CA ILE A 193 28.50 -32.66 -2.71
C ILE A 193 29.76 -33.43 -2.34
N THR A 194 29.81 -34.03 -1.17
CA THR A 194 30.90 -34.87 -0.68
C THR A 194 30.37 -36.25 -0.35
N LEU A 195 31.09 -37.29 -0.80
CA LEU A 195 30.87 -38.67 -0.37
C LEU A 195 31.76 -38.94 0.84
N GLN A 196 31.22 -39.48 1.91
CA GLN A 196 31.93 -39.87 3.13
C GLN A 196 31.84 -41.37 3.33
#